data_5f862347da57543639ac83e4c3321f0f
#
_entry.id   5f862347da57543639ac83e4c3321f0f
#
_cell.length_a   1.000
_cell.length_b   1.000
_cell.length_c   1.000
_cell.angle_alpha   90.00
_cell.angle_beta   90.00
_cell.angle_gamma   90.00
#
_symmetry.space_group_name_H-M   'P 1'
#
loop_
_entity.id
_entity.type
_entity.pdbx_description
1 polymer ?
#
loop_
_entity_poly.entity_id
_entity_poly.type
_entity_poly.pdbx_seq_one_letter_code
_entity_poly.pdbx_strand_id
1 'polypeptide(L)'
;SEEEKRDDPEELAEDDAGENLRMNKVTEIIRDYIRENYMYDLSVQDLADKMNYSEPYFCRLFKQSFGQNFTAYLTEYRVSMAKKMLEEPTVNIKDIGKSVGYEDSNYFTKVFRRITGQSPSEYRNTVFREK
;
A
#
# COMPACT_ATOMS: atom_id res chain seq x y z
N SER A 1 -5.00 -3.02 24.90
CA SER A 1 -6.32 -3.19 25.48
C SER A 1 -7.37 -2.66 24.53
N GLU A 2 -8.46 -3.40 24.41
CA GLU A 2 -9.56 -2.97 23.53
C GLU A 2 -10.22 -1.69 24.04
N GLU A 3 -10.18 -1.44 25.32
CA GLU A 3 -10.73 -0.21 25.89
C GLU A 3 -10.00 1.03 25.42
N GLU A 4 -8.75 0.88 24.98
CA GLU A 4 -7.95 1.98 24.49
C GLU A 4 -8.12 2.21 22.99
N LYS A 5 -8.77 1.28 22.28
CA LYS A 5 -8.95 1.39 20.84
C LYS A 5 -10.18 2.23 20.50
N ARG A 6 -10.05 3.03 19.46
CA ARG A 6 -11.14 3.87 18.95
C ARG A 6 -11.99 3.09 17.98
N ASP A 7 -13.29 3.16 18.15
CA ASP A 7 -14.22 2.35 17.37
C ASP A 7 -14.84 3.07 16.17
N ASP A 8 -15.11 4.38 16.29
CA ASP A 8 -15.85 5.08 15.26
C ASP A 8 -15.36 6.52 15.11
N PRO A 9 -14.97 6.94 13.89
CA PRO A 9 -14.56 8.32 13.67
C PRO A 9 -15.64 9.36 13.93
N GLU A 10 -16.92 8.99 13.79
CA GLU A 10 -18.01 9.92 14.03
C GLU A 10 -18.11 10.33 15.49
N GLU A 11 -17.71 9.47 16.40
CA GLU A 11 -17.74 9.76 17.84
C GLU A 11 -16.70 10.81 18.23
N LEU A 12 -15.72 11.04 17.35
CA LEU A 12 -14.60 11.93 17.63
C LEU A 12 -14.74 13.30 16.99
N ALA A 13 -15.73 13.48 16.14
CA ALA A 13 -15.87 14.71 15.34
C ALA A 13 -16.64 15.79 16.08
N GLU A 14 -15.95 16.52 16.97
CA GLU A 14 -16.52 17.68 17.64
C GLU A 14 -16.01 18.99 17.06
N ASP A 15 -14.85 18.94 16.39
CA ASP A 15 -14.18 20.10 15.79
C ASP A 15 -13.65 19.67 14.44
N ASP A 16 -14.27 20.12 13.36
CA ASP A 16 -13.93 19.73 12.01
C ASP A 16 -12.49 20.09 11.65
N ALA A 17 -12.01 21.25 12.06
CA ALA A 17 -10.64 21.69 11.77
C ALA A 17 -9.61 20.85 12.51
N GLY A 18 -9.84 20.60 13.79
CA GLY A 18 -8.97 19.77 14.60
C GLY A 18 -8.99 18.30 14.16
N GLU A 19 -10.17 17.81 13.80
CA GLU A 19 -10.32 16.45 13.31
C GLU A 19 -9.59 16.26 11.98
N ASN A 20 -9.72 17.21 11.06
CA ASN A 20 -9.03 17.15 9.77
C ASN A 20 -7.52 17.15 9.95
N LEU A 21 -7.00 17.98 10.86
CA LEU A 21 -5.56 18.02 11.13
C LEU A 21 -5.06 16.68 11.68
N ARG A 22 -5.82 16.09 12.61
CA ARG A 22 -5.46 14.79 13.18
C ARG A 22 -5.49 13.69 12.12
N MET A 23 -6.52 13.70 11.27
CA MET A 23 -6.64 12.71 10.20
C MET A 23 -5.48 12.83 9.21
N ASN A 24 -5.05 14.04 8.89
CA ASN A 24 -3.91 14.27 8.01
C ASN A 24 -2.63 13.69 8.60
N LYS A 25 -2.42 13.85 9.90
CA LYS A 25 -1.25 13.28 10.57
C LYS A 25 -1.28 11.76 10.57
N VAL A 26 -2.44 11.18 10.84
CA VAL A 26 -2.61 9.73 10.82
C VAL A 26 -2.34 9.19 9.41
N THR A 27 -2.87 9.87 8.40
CA THR A 27 -2.65 9.49 7.01
C THR A 27 -1.16 9.50 6.65
N GLU A 28 -0.43 10.52 7.09
CA GLU A 28 1.01 10.60 6.86
C GLU A 28 1.77 9.46 7.53
N ILE A 29 1.40 9.13 8.77
CA ILE A 29 2.03 8.03 9.49
C ILE A 29 1.82 6.71 8.75
N ILE A 30 0.61 6.46 8.29
CA ILE A 30 0.28 5.25 7.55
C ILE A 30 1.05 5.21 6.23
N ARG A 31 1.07 6.33 5.50
CA ARG A 31 1.77 6.42 4.22
C ARG A 31 3.26 6.15 4.38
N ASP A 32 3.88 6.76 5.40
CA ASP A 32 5.30 6.55 5.68
C ASP A 32 5.59 5.11 6.05
N TYR A 33 4.72 4.50 6.85
CA TYR A 33 4.90 3.10 7.25
C TYR A 33 4.82 2.17 6.03
N ILE A 34 3.88 2.40 5.13
CA ILE A 34 3.77 1.61 3.91
C ILE A 34 5.00 1.80 3.03
N ARG A 35 5.45 3.04 2.87
CA ARG A 35 6.63 3.34 2.07
C ARG A 35 7.86 2.60 2.58
N GLU A 36 8.02 2.51 3.89
CA GLU A 36 9.20 1.89 4.49
C GLU A 36 9.09 0.37 4.60
N ASN A 37 7.89 -0.19 4.51
CA ASN A 37 7.65 -1.61 4.82
C ASN A 37 6.88 -2.36 3.74
N TYR A 38 6.62 -1.78 2.58
CA TYR A 38 5.77 -2.41 1.56
C TYR A 38 6.33 -3.75 1.07
N MET A 39 7.64 -3.93 1.13
CA MET A 39 8.31 -5.16 0.72
C MET A 39 8.14 -6.32 1.69
N TYR A 40 7.62 -6.05 2.87
CA TYR A 40 7.37 -7.06 3.88
C TYR A 40 5.91 -7.48 3.89
N ASP A 41 5.61 -8.53 4.65
CA ASP A 41 4.24 -9.00 4.79
C ASP A 41 3.49 -8.06 5.75
N LEU A 42 2.65 -7.21 5.17
CA LEU A 42 1.87 -6.23 5.92
C LEU A 42 0.43 -6.67 6.03
N SER A 43 -0.15 -6.60 7.23
CA SER A 43 -1.56 -6.89 7.44
C SER A 43 -2.28 -5.71 8.07
N VAL A 44 -3.58 -5.64 7.81
CA VAL A 44 -4.45 -4.64 8.45
C VAL A 44 -4.38 -4.76 9.97
N GLN A 45 -4.36 -6.00 10.47
CA GLN A 45 -4.32 -6.24 11.92
C GLN A 45 -3.06 -5.65 12.53
N ASP A 46 -1.92 -5.88 11.91
CA ASP A 46 -0.64 -5.36 12.42
C ASP A 46 -0.65 -3.84 12.48
N LEU A 47 -1.13 -3.20 11.41
CA LEU A 47 -1.18 -1.74 11.35
C LEU A 47 -2.18 -1.16 12.35
N ALA A 48 -3.34 -1.76 12.45
CA ALA A 48 -4.35 -1.33 13.43
C ALA A 48 -3.82 -1.44 14.84
N ASP A 49 -3.17 -2.56 15.15
CA ASP A 49 -2.58 -2.78 16.48
C ASP A 49 -1.51 -1.74 16.80
N LYS A 50 -0.64 -1.44 15.84
CA LYS A 50 0.41 -0.44 16.03
C LYS A 50 -0.15 0.94 16.32
N MET A 51 -1.28 1.26 15.75
CA MET A 51 -1.91 2.57 15.93
C MET A 51 -2.93 2.57 17.07
N ASN A 52 -3.08 1.43 17.71
CA ASN A 52 -4.05 1.25 18.81
C ASN A 52 -5.48 1.48 18.35
N TYR A 53 -5.81 1.00 17.16
CA TYR A 53 -7.15 1.06 16.58
C TYR A 53 -7.73 -0.34 16.46
N SER A 54 -9.06 -0.45 16.45
CA SER A 54 -9.71 -1.69 16.02
C SER A 54 -9.54 -1.84 14.51
N GLU A 55 -9.61 -3.07 14.00
CA GLU A 55 -9.53 -3.28 12.56
C GLU A 55 -10.65 -2.58 11.80
N PRO A 56 -11.94 -2.68 12.24
CA PRO A 56 -13.00 -1.97 11.54
C PRO A 56 -12.77 -0.46 11.48
N TYR A 57 -12.32 0.14 12.57
CA TYR A 57 -12.03 1.58 12.58
C TYR A 57 -10.89 1.90 11.61
N PHE A 58 -9.83 1.12 11.65
CA PHE A 58 -8.69 1.32 10.74
C PHE A 58 -9.12 1.22 9.28
N CYS A 59 -9.92 0.21 8.94
CA CYS A 59 -10.37 0.02 7.56
C CYS A 59 -11.22 1.18 7.06
N ARG A 60 -12.12 1.69 7.89
CA ARG A 60 -12.95 2.85 7.52
C ARG A 60 -12.09 4.09 7.35
N LEU A 61 -11.19 4.32 8.29
CA LEU A 61 -10.28 5.46 8.25
C LEU A 61 -9.38 5.40 7.02
N PHE A 62 -8.84 4.22 6.72
CA PHE A 62 -7.97 4.05 5.57
C PHE A 62 -8.71 4.35 4.26
N LYS A 63 -9.89 3.76 4.09
CA LYS A 63 -10.66 3.97 2.87
C LYS A 63 -11.04 5.44 2.71
N GLN A 64 -11.41 6.09 3.80
CA GLN A 64 -11.76 7.50 3.80
C GLN A 64 -10.58 8.38 3.42
N SER A 65 -9.40 8.08 3.96
CA SER A 65 -8.20 8.89 3.76
C SER A 65 -7.50 8.63 2.43
N PHE A 66 -7.52 7.38 1.95
CA PHE A 66 -6.78 6.97 0.76
C PHE A 66 -7.67 6.72 -0.46
N GLY A 67 -8.98 6.73 -0.30
CA GLY A 67 -9.91 6.54 -1.41
C GLY A 67 -10.07 5.10 -1.86
N GLN A 68 -9.37 4.16 -1.25
CA GLN A 68 -9.44 2.74 -1.57
C GLN A 68 -9.03 1.92 -0.35
N ASN A 69 -9.34 0.62 -0.36
CA ASN A 69 -8.97 -0.20 0.79
C ASN A 69 -7.47 -0.45 0.83
N PHE A 70 -7.01 -0.96 1.98
CA PHE A 70 -5.59 -1.16 2.23
C PHE A 70 -4.95 -2.11 1.22
N THR A 71 -5.61 -3.23 0.92
CA THR A 71 -5.07 -4.22 0.00
C THR A 71 -4.86 -3.65 -1.40
N ALA A 72 -5.85 -2.89 -1.90
CA ALA A 72 -5.73 -2.25 -3.21
C ALA A 72 -4.59 -1.23 -3.24
N TYR A 73 -4.50 -0.42 -2.19
CA TYR A 73 -3.44 0.58 -2.10
C TYR A 73 -2.06 -0.07 -2.08
N LEU A 74 -1.88 -1.08 -1.24
CA LEU A 74 -0.60 -1.77 -1.11
C LEU A 74 -0.20 -2.44 -2.42
N THR A 75 -1.15 -3.09 -3.09
CA THR A 75 -0.90 -3.74 -4.37
C THR A 75 -0.44 -2.73 -5.42
N GLU A 76 -1.15 -1.61 -5.53
CA GLU A 76 -0.77 -0.57 -6.48
C GLU A 76 0.58 0.06 -6.14
N TYR A 77 0.85 0.23 -4.87
CA TYR A 77 2.13 0.77 -4.43
C TYR A 77 3.28 -0.16 -4.82
N ARG A 78 3.13 -1.46 -4.55
CA ARG A 78 4.14 -2.46 -4.93
C ARG A 78 4.38 -2.50 -6.43
N VAL A 79 3.31 -2.43 -7.21
CA VAL A 79 3.43 -2.42 -8.66
C VAL A 79 4.13 -1.16 -9.14
N SER A 80 3.83 -0.01 -8.56
CA SER A 80 4.49 1.24 -8.95
C SER A 80 5.99 1.19 -8.64
N MET A 81 6.38 0.58 -7.54
CA MET A 81 7.79 0.41 -7.22
C MET A 81 8.47 -0.58 -8.16
N ALA A 82 7.76 -1.64 -8.54
CA ALA A 82 8.26 -2.59 -9.52
C ALA A 82 8.50 -1.92 -10.88
N LYS A 83 7.61 -1.03 -11.30
CA LYS A 83 7.79 -0.27 -12.54
C LYS A 83 9.10 0.50 -12.55
N LYS A 84 9.42 1.14 -11.43
CA LYS A 84 10.68 1.89 -11.31
C LYS A 84 11.89 0.97 -11.45
N MET A 85 11.84 -0.19 -10.80
CA MET A 85 12.93 -1.16 -10.88
C MET A 85 13.07 -1.77 -12.27
N LEU A 86 11.97 -1.90 -13.00
CA LEU A 86 11.99 -2.43 -14.36
C LEU A 86 12.70 -1.50 -15.36
N GLU A 87 12.87 -0.24 -15.01
CA GLU A 87 13.60 0.70 -15.83
C GLU A 87 15.10 0.41 -15.87
N GLU A 88 15.59 -0.39 -14.92
CA GLU A 88 16.97 -0.86 -14.91
C GLU A 88 17.07 -2.17 -15.69
N PRO A 89 17.70 -2.20 -16.88
CA PRO A 89 17.72 -3.39 -17.73
C PRO A 89 18.45 -4.58 -17.12
N THR A 90 19.37 -4.34 -16.22
CA THR A 90 20.22 -5.39 -15.64
C THR A 90 19.54 -6.10 -14.46
N VAL A 91 18.47 -5.56 -13.90
CA VAL A 91 17.81 -6.17 -12.75
C VAL A 91 16.86 -7.27 -13.20
N ASN A 92 17.02 -8.45 -12.61
CA ASN A 92 16.23 -9.63 -12.94
C ASN A 92 14.78 -9.45 -12.50
N ILE A 93 13.84 -9.78 -13.38
CA ILE A 93 12.40 -9.60 -13.11
C ILE A 93 11.95 -10.40 -11.90
N LYS A 94 12.46 -11.62 -11.74
CA LYS A 94 12.13 -12.45 -10.58
C LYS A 94 12.56 -11.78 -9.27
N ASP A 95 13.74 -11.17 -9.29
CA ASP A 95 14.26 -10.45 -8.12
C ASP A 95 13.43 -9.20 -7.83
N ILE A 96 12.93 -8.54 -8.88
CA ILE A 96 12.06 -7.37 -8.69
C ILE A 96 10.79 -7.78 -7.94
N GLY A 97 10.15 -8.89 -8.34
CA GLY A 97 8.96 -9.38 -7.66
C GLY A 97 9.20 -9.61 -6.18
N LYS A 98 10.31 -10.26 -5.84
CA LYS A 98 10.69 -10.48 -4.44
C LYS A 98 10.95 -9.17 -3.71
N SER A 99 11.64 -8.24 -4.36
CA SER A 99 11.99 -6.95 -3.76
C SER A 99 10.77 -6.12 -3.38
N VAL A 100 9.66 -6.28 -4.09
CA VAL A 100 8.45 -5.52 -3.79
C VAL A 100 7.44 -6.32 -2.96
N GLY A 101 7.79 -7.54 -2.52
CA GLY A 101 6.99 -8.28 -1.57
C GLY A 101 6.28 -9.52 -2.10
N TYR A 102 6.62 -10.00 -3.29
CA TYR A 102 5.99 -11.18 -3.88
C TYR A 102 6.99 -12.31 -4.00
N GLU A 103 6.86 -13.31 -3.11
CA GLU A 103 7.73 -14.49 -3.13
C GLU A 103 7.54 -15.34 -4.39
N ASP A 104 6.29 -15.47 -4.85
CA ASP A 104 5.93 -16.26 -6.01
C ASP A 104 5.97 -15.38 -7.26
N SER A 105 6.91 -15.67 -8.18
CA SER A 105 7.06 -14.87 -9.38
C SER A 105 5.86 -14.99 -10.33
N ASN A 106 5.18 -16.12 -10.33
CA ASN A 106 3.96 -16.28 -11.14
C ASN A 106 2.84 -15.40 -10.61
N TYR A 107 2.70 -15.33 -9.30
CA TYR A 107 1.70 -14.46 -8.69
C TYR A 107 2.04 -12.99 -8.94
N PHE A 108 3.31 -12.62 -8.83
CA PHE A 108 3.76 -11.27 -9.15
C PHE A 108 3.36 -10.89 -10.58
N THR A 109 3.62 -11.77 -11.52
CA THR A 109 3.27 -11.53 -12.93
C THR A 109 1.77 -11.32 -13.10
N LYS A 110 0.94 -12.11 -12.43
CA LYS A 110 -0.52 -11.97 -12.49
C LYS A 110 -0.98 -10.64 -11.94
N VAL A 111 -0.45 -10.25 -10.78
CA VAL A 111 -0.80 -8.99 -10.15
C VAL A 111 -0.37 -7.82 -11.02
N PHE A 112 0.85 -7.86 -11.51
CA PHE A 112 1.39 -6.79 -12.36
C PHE A 112 0.55 -6.61 -13.62
N ARG A 113 0.22 -7.72 -14.30
CA ARG A 113 -0.61 -7.67 -15.50
C ARG A 113 -2.02 -7.16 -15.20
N ARG A 114 -2.60 -7.54 -14.08
CA ARG A 114 -3.93 -7.08 -13.69
C ARG A 114 -3.96 -5.56 -13.52
N ILE A 115 -2.91 -5.00 -12.92
CA ILE A 115 -2.85 -3.56 -12.62
C ILE A 115 -2.43 -2.75 -13.86
N THR A 116 -1.46 -3.23 -14.64
CA THR A 116 -0.86 -2.45 -15.72
C THR A 116 -1.36 -2.84 -17.11
N GLY A 117 -1.96 -4.02 -17.25
CA GLY A 117 -2.35 -4.55 -18.55
C GLY A 117 -1.23 -5.29 -19.29
N GLN A 118 -0.03 -5.32 -18.73
CA GLN A 118 1.13 -5.97 -19.34
C GLN A 118 1.86 -6.83 -18.31
N SER A 119 2.57 -7.85 -18.81
CA SER A 119 3.50 -8.58 -17.95
C SER A 119 4.71 -7.67 -17.62
N PRO A 120 5.47 -7.99 -16.58
CA PRO A 120 6.69 -7.20 -16.29
C PRO A 120 7.65 -7.13 -17.47
N SER A 121 7.85 -8.23 -18.20
CA SER A 121 8.78 -8.21 -19.34
C SER A 121 8.22 -7.38 -20.50
N GLU A 122 6.91 -7.46 -20.75
CA GLU A 122 6.28 -6.63 -21.77
C GLU A 122 6.40 -5.15 -21.41
N TYR A 123 6.17 -4.83 -20.15
CA TYR A 123 6.29 -3.45 -19.67
C TYR A 123 7.71 -2.94 -19.86
N ARG A 124 8.71 -3.72 -19.47
CA ARG A 124 10.12 -3.36 -19.65
C ARG A 124 10.45 -3.08 -21.11
N ASN A 125 9.98 -3.95 -22.01
CA ASN A 125 10.21 -3.78 -23.43
C ASN A 125 9.59 -2.49 -23.96
N THR A 126 8.38 -2.17 -23.50
CA THR A 126 7.68 -0.93 -23.89
C THR A 126 8.48 0.30 -23.44
N VAL A 127 8.97 0.29 -22.19
CA VAL A 127 9.75 1.41 -21.66
C VAL A 127 11.00 1.64 -22.49
N PHE A 128 11.71 0.59 -22.84
CA PHE A 128 12.97 0.74 -23.61
C PHE A 128 12.73 1.11 -25.07
N ARG A 129 11.60 0.71 -25.64
CA ARG A 129 11.29 1.12 -27.01
C ARG A 129 10.93 2.60 -27.10
N GLU A 130 10.39 3.17 -26.04
CA GLU A 130 10.00 4.58 -26.01
C GLU A 130 11.17 5.50 -25.72
N LYS A 131 12.29 4.94 -25.32
CA LYS A 131 13.53 5.70 -25.13
C LYS A 131 14.37 5.63 -26.38
#